data_e803684b2f4d7d561ea040a2351a08ee
#
_entry.id   e803684b2f4d7d561ea040a2351a08ee
#
_cell.length_a   1.000
_cell.length_b   1.000
_cell.length_c   1.000
_cell.angle_alpha   90.00
_cell.angle_beta   90.00
_cell.angle_gamma   90.00
#
_symmetry.space_group_name_H-M   'P 1'
#
loop_
_entity.id
_entity.type
_entity.pdbx_description
1 polymer ?
#
loop_
_entity_poly.entity_id
_entity_poly.type
_entity_poly.pdbx_seq_one_letter_code
_entity_poly.pdbx_strand_id
1 'polypeptide(L)'
;AATSFEESMTRTGSRGVFATIPNVKGFTDDIGINAEHVMTHKNAVGYSPFEPISPGFRKSALEGIEHVYETFKQRVADGRNLSLEEVEILAQGRVWTGLKAKENGLVDALGGLDAAIEAAAELAEIEEYNLTSYPKIETDFDDIFALMRPFAAIETKIKSALPREFSAFIEASTSEENQALQIQARIPFSLDIK
;
A
#
# COMPACT_ATOMS: atom_id res chain seq x y z
N ALA A 1 8.90 -10.83 -14.45
CA ALA A 1 10.31 -10.88 -14.05
C ALA A 1 10.87 -12.25 -14.43
N ALA A 2 12.12 -12.33 -14.89
CA ALA A 2 12.77 -13.60 -15.20
C ALA A 2 13.04 -14.39 -13.92
N THR A 3 13.42 -13.69 -12.84
CA THR A 3 13.74 -14.29 -11.54
C THR A 3 13.23 -13.40 -10.42
N SER A 4 12.76 -14.01 -9.33
CA SER A 4 12.32 -13.30 -8.13
C SER A 4 13.04 -13.82 -6.88
N PHE A 5 13.37 -12.90 -5.99
CA PHE A 5 14.06 -13.16 -4.74
C PHE A 5 13.23 -12.71 -3.55
N GLU A 6 13.28 -13.47 -2.47
CA GLU A 6 12.73 -13.07 -1.18
C GLU A 6 13.61 -13.54 -0.03
N GLU A 7 13.65 -12.79 1.07
CA GLU A 7 14.28 -13.25 2.29
C GLU A 7 13.41 -14.30 2.98
N SER A 8 14.01 -15.21 3.72
CA SER A 8 13.35 -16.37 4.32
C SER A 8 12.13 -16.03 5.19
N MET A 9 12.18 -14.88 5.87
CA MET A 9 11.12 -14.40 6.79
C MET A 9 10.19 -13.37 6.17
N THR A 10 10.43 -12.92 4.94
CA THR A 10 9.53 -12.02 4.23
C THR A 10 8.17 -12.65 4.06
N ARG A 11 7.12 -11.84 4.14
CA ARG A 11 5.74 -12.30 3.89
C ARG A 11 5.36 -11.97 2.46
N THR A 12 5.07 -13.00 1.69
CA THR A 12 4.55 -12.90 0.33
C THR A 12 3.21 -13.60 0.20
N GLY A 13 2.47 -13.32 -0.86
CA GLY A 13 1.17 -13.94 -1.10
C GLY A 13 0.04 -12.93 -1.04
N SER A 14 -0.97 -13.18 -0.21
CA SER A 14 -2.25 -12.43 -0.20
C SER A 14 -2.88 -12.39 -1.60
N ARG A 15 -2.76 -13.50 -2.32
CA ARG A 15 -3.15 -13.63 -3.72
C ARG A 15 -4.63 -13.96 -3.81
N GLY A 16 -5.44 -12.91 -3.66
CA GLY A 16 -6.89 -12.94 -3.78
C GLY A 16 -7.39 -11.59 -4.24
N VAL A 17 -8.63 -11.55 -4.69
CA VAL A 17 -9.30 -10.31 -5.11
C VAL A 17 -10.51 -10.09 -4.25
N PHE A 18 -10.62 -8.91 -3.66
CA PHE A 18 -11.79 -8.51 -2.91
C PHE A 18 -12.09 -7.04 -3.18
N ALA A 19 -13.32 -6.63 -2.99
CA ALA A 19 -13.72 -5.24 -3.03
C ALA A 19 -14.46 -4.88 -1.75
N THR A 20 -14.08 -3.74 -1.15
CA THR A 20 -14.81 -3.15 -0.03
C THR A 20 -15.64 -2.00 -0.56
N ILE A 21 -16.94 -2.09 -0.40
CA ILE A 21 -17.89 -1.08 -0.87
C ILE A 21 -18.56 -0.47 0.35
N PRO A 22 -18.14 0.73 0.79
CA PRO A 22 -18.71 1.38 1.97
C PRO A 22 -20.16 1.81 1.72
N ASN A 23 -21.01 1.69 2.73
CA ASN A 23 -22.36 2.22 2.72
C ASN A 23 -22.58 3.00 4.01
N VAL A 24 -22.88 4.28 3.89
CA VAL A 24 -23.08 5.20 5.01
C VAL A 24 -24.54 5.64 5.17
N LYS A 25 -25.46 5.01 4.45
CA LYS A 25 -26.89 5.39 4.46
C LYS A 25 -27.45 5.44 5.88
N GLY A 26 -27.22 4.41 6.69
CA GLY A 26 -27.74 4.41 8.07
C GLY A 26 -27.23 5.59 8.88
N PHE A 27 -25.93 5.89 8.80
CA PHE A 27 -25.36 7.05 9.49
C PHE A 27 -25.95 8.38 8.98
N THR A 28 -26.10 8.54 7.67
CA THR A 28 -26.66 9.78 7.10
C THR A 28 -28.14 9.97 7.42
N ASP A 29 -28.91 8.90 7.48
CA ASP A 29 -30.31 8.93 7.93
C ASP A 29 -30.41 9.41 9.39
N ASP A 30 -29.53 8.93 10.28
CA ASP A 30 -29.50 9.29 11.70
C ASP A 30 -29.19 10.77 11.94
N ILE A 31 -28.38 11.40 11.07
CA ILE A 31 -28.03 12.83 11.17
C ILE A 31 -28.87 13.72 10.24
N GLY A 32 -29.90 13.17 9.59
CA GLY A 32 -30.83 13.92 8.75
C GLY A 32 -30.28 14.34 7.38
N ILE A 33 -29.24 13.70 6.87
CA ILE A 33 -28.72 13.93 5.52
C ILE A 33 -29.42 12.98 4.55
N ASN A 34 -30.15 13.54 3.59
CA ASN A 34 -30.80 12.79 2.52
C ASN A 34 -30.05 13.00 1.20
N ALA A 35 -29.80 11.90 0.50
CA ALA A 35 -29.23 11.92 -0.82
C ALA A 35 -30.29 11.55 -1.86
N GLU A 36 -30.40 12.35 -2.92
CA GLU A 36 -31.31 12.10 -4.04
C GLU A 36 -30.53 12.03 -5.34
N HIS A 37 -31.03 11.22 -6.29
CA HIS A 37 -30.45 11.09 -7.62
C HIS A 37 -31.43 11.47 -8.70
N VAL A 38 -30.92 12.17 -9.69
CA VAL A 38 -31.60 12.36 -10.97
C VAL A 38 -30.91 11.49 -12.01
N MET A 39 -31.59 10.44 -12.46
CA MET A 39 -31.03 9.47 -13.39
C MET A 39 -31.67 9.58 -14.76
N THR A 40 -30.87 9.56 -15.81
CA THR A 40 -31.33 9.48 -17.19
C THR A 40 -31.59 8.05 -17.65
N HIS A 41 -30.94 7.06 -17.00
CA HIS A 41 -31.05 5.63 -17.32
C HIS A 41 -30.98 4.81 -16.03
N LYS A 42 -31.58 3.60 -16.07
CA LYS A 42 -31.68 2.70 -14.92
C LYS A 42 -30.35 2.37 -14.24
N ASN A 43 -29.24 2.35 -14.98
CA ASN A 43 -27.91 2.03 -14.49
C ASN A 43 -26.95 3.24 -14.54
N ALA A 44 -27.49 4.48 -14.59
CA ALA A 44 -26.67 5.68 -14.66
C ALA A 44 -25.84 5.91 -13.38
N VAL A 45 -26.35 5.48 -12.23
CA VAL A 45 -25.62 5.46 -10.95
C VAL A 45 -25.17 4.04 -10.68
N GLY A 46 -23.90 3.76 -10.89
CA GLY A 46 -23.31 2.44 -10.61
C GLY A 46 -23.23 2.16 -9.12
N TYR A 47 -22.63 3.11 -8.37
CA TYR A 47 -22.44 3.02 -6.93
C TYR A 47 -22.68 4.37 -6.27
N SER A 48 -23.38 4.34 -5.14
CA SER A 48 -23.51 5.47 -4.21
C SER A 48 -23.28 4.97 -2.79
N PRO A 49 -22.46 5.66 -1.97
CA PRO A 49 -22.29 5.29 -0.56
C PRO A 49 -23.55 5.59 0.28
N PHE A 50 -24.47 6.41 -0.24
CA PHE A 50 -25.68 6.85 0.45
C PHE A 50 -26.91 5.98 0.17
N GLU A 51 -26.77 4.94 -0.64
CA GLU A 51 -27.86 4.04 -0.99
C GLU A 51 -27.43 2.57 -0.89
N PRO A 52 -28.41 1.66 -0.69
CA PRO A 52 -28.12 0.23 -0.80
C PRO A 52 -27.63 -0.14 -2.18
N ILE A 53 -26.64 -1.04 -2.23
CA ILE A 53 -26.10 -1.54 -3.49
C ILE A 53 -27.21 -2.25 -4.28
N SER A 54 -27.42 -1.82 -5.53
CA SER A 54 -28.38 -2.46 -6.41
C SER A 54 -27.98 -3.90 -6.75
N PRO A 55 -28.93 -4.83 -6.90
CA PRO A 55 -28.64 -6.21 -7.32
C PRO A 55 -27.87 -6.30 -8.64
N GLY A 56 -28.15 -5.39 -9.60
CA GLY A 56 -27.44 -5.30 -10.87
C GLY A 56 -25.98 -4.92 -10.68
N PHE A 57 -25.70 -3.87 -9.91
CA PHE A 57 -24.34 -3.46 -9.60
C PHE A 57 -23.58 -4.56 -8.85
N ARG A 58 -24.21 -5.20 -7.85
CA ARG A 58 -23.60 -6.30 -7.10
C ARG A 58 -23.18 -7.44 -8.03
N LYS A 59 -24.04 -7.82 -8.96
CA LYS A 59 -23.75 -8.87 -9.93
C LYS A 59 -22.55 -8.50 -10.80
N SER A 60 -22.56 -7.31 -11.40
CA SER A 60 -21.45 -6.84 -12.25
C SER A 60 -20.14 -6.70 -11.48
N ALA A 61 -20.20 -6.28 -10.22
CA ALA A 61 -19.00 -6.19 -9.38
C ALA A 61 -18.41 -7.57 -9.08
N LEU A 62 -19.26 -8.58 -8.79
CA LEU A 62 -18.82 -9.96 -8.56
C LEU A 62 -18.20 -10.56 -9.83
N GLU A 63 -18.87 -10.42 -10.98
CA GLU A 63 -18.35 -10.87 -12.28
C GLU A 63 -16.99 -10.21 -12.59
N GLY A 64 -16.84 -8.92 -12.28
CA GLY A 64 -15.56 -8.20 -12.43
C GLY A 64 -14.47 -8.76 -11.52
N ILE A 65 -14.78 -9.05 -10.26
CA ILE A 65 -13.84 -9.64 -9.30
C ILE A 65 -13.40 -11.03 -9.76
N GLU A 66 -14.35 -11.88 -10.18
CA GLU A 66 -14.08 -13.21 -10.68
C GLU A 66 -13.17 -13.16 -11.92
N HIS A 67 -13.47 -12.28 -12.88
CA HIS A 67 -12.67 -12.11 -14.08
C HIS A 67 -11.22 -11.65 -13.77
N VAL A 68 -11.06 -10.71 -12.86
CA VAL A 68 -9.72 -10.25 -12.42
C VAL A 68 -8.96 -11.38 -11.73
N TYR A 69 -9.64 -12.15 -10.87
CA TYR A 69 -9.03 -13.28 -10.18
C TYR A 69 -8.60 -14.40 -11.15
N GLU A 70 -9.44 -14.75 -12.12
CA GLU A 70 -9.09 -15.73 -13.14
C GLU A 70 -7.89 -15.27 -13.99
N THR A 71 -7.91 -14.01 -14.45
CA THR A 71 -6.81 -13.43 -15.21
C THR A 71 -5.51 -13.44 -14.40
N PHE A 72 -5.60 -13.16 -13.11
CA PHE A 72 -4.45 -13.21 -12.20
C PHE A 72 -3.90 -14.64 -12.07
N LYS A 73 -4.77 -15.64 -11.81
CA LYS A 73 -4.34 -17.04 -11.72
C LYS A 73 -3.65 -17.51 -13.00
N GLN A 74 -4.21 -17.16 -14.16
CA GLN A 74 -3.61 -17.51 -15.45
C GLN A 74 -2.20 -16.95 -15.59
N ARG A 75 -2.00 -15.67 -15.26
CA ARG A 75 -0.66 -15.04 -15.33
C ARG A 75 0.34 -15.69 -14.38
N VAL A 76 -0.10 -16.12 -13.20
CA VAL A 76 0.77 -16.83 -12.26
C VAL A 76 1.11 -18.22 -12.80
N ALA A 77 0.14 -18.94 -13.32
CA ALA A 77 0.30 -20.26 -13.94
C ALA A 77 1.33 -20.20 -15.09
N ASP A 78 1.14 -19.28 -16.02
CA ASP A 78 2.03 -19.08 -17.16
C ASP A 78 3.45 -18.65 -16.72
N GLY A 79 3.53 -17.74 -15.75
CA GLY A 79 4.81 -17.20 -15.29
C GLY A 79 5.61 -18.16 -14.41
N ARG A 80 4.95 -19.16 -13.78
CA ARG A 80 5.57 -20.13 -12.87
C ARG A 80 5.55 -21.55 -13.38
N ASN A 81 4.99 -21.77 -14.57
CA ASN A 81 4.80 -23.09 -15.18
C ASN A 81 4.05 -24.06 -14.23
N LEU A 82 3.02 -23.53 -13.56
CA LEU A 82 2.12 -24.24 -12.66
C LEU A 82 0.77 -24.45 -13.35
N SER A 83 0.04 -25.48 -12.95
CA SER A 83 -1.36 -25.65 -13.36
C SER A 83 -2.26 -24.63 -12.63
N LEU A 84 -3.42 -24.34 -13.20
CA LEU A 84 -4.41 -23.45 -12.55
C LEU A 84 -4.90 -24.02 -11.21
N GLU A 85 -4.94 -25.35 -11.08
CA GLU A 85 -5.33 -26.03 -9.84
C GLU A 85 -4.28 -25.85 -8.74
N GLU A 86 -2.99 -25.96 -9.07
CA GLU A 86 -1.91 -25.70 -8.14
C GLU A 86 -1.90 -24.24 -7.71
N VAL A 87 -2.07 -23.31 -8.66
CA VAL A 87 -2.17 -21.88 -8.34
C VAL A 87 -3.36 -21.59 -7.43
N GLU A 88 -4.51 -22.23 -7.64
CA GLU A 88 -5.70 -22.06 -6.80
C GLU A 88 -5.41 -22.48 -5.34
N ILE A 89 -4.70 -23.59 -5.14
CA ILE A 89 -4.32 -24.07 -3.80
C ILE A 89 -3.38 -23.08 -3.10
N LEU A 90 -2.49 -22.46 -3.85
CA LEU A 90 -1.51 -21.49 -3.32
C LEU A 90 -2.08 -20.08 -3.14
N ALA A 91 -3.16 -19.76 -3.84
CA ALA A 91 -3.83 -18.47 -3.83
C ALA A 91 -4.85 -18.33 -2.67
N GLN A 92 -6.09 -17.98 -2.94
CA GLN A 92 -7.19 -17.83 -1.96
C GLN A 92 -6.87 -16.86 -0.81
N GLY A 93 -6.07 -15.82 -1.08
CA GLY A 93 -5.66 -14.84 -0.06
C GLY A 93 -4.63 -15.36 0.95
N ARG A 94 -4.07 -16.54 0.75
CA ARG A 94 -3.05 -17.09 1.66
C ARG A 94 -1.76 -16.30 1.61
N VAL A 95 -1.10 -16.24 2.77
CA VAL A 95 0.20 -15.58 2.94
C VAL A 95 1.24 -16.66 3.26
N TRP A 96 2.39 -16.55 2.64
CA TRP A 96 3.51 -17.48 2.79
C TRP A 96 4.74 -16.75 3.32
N THR A 97 5.60 -17.44 4.04
CA THR A 97 6.96 -16.94 4.29
C THR A 97 7.79 -17.14 3.02
N GLY A 98 8.85 -16.34 2.83
CA GLY A 98 9.74 -16.49 1.67
C GLY A 98 10.27 -17.91 1.51
N LEU A 99 10.60 -18.58 2.63
CA LEU A 99 10.99 -19.99 2.62
C LEU A 99 9.90 -20.88 2.01
N LYS A 100 8.66 -20.76 2.48
CA LYS A 100 7.53 -21.53 1.96
C LYS A 100 7.15 -21.14 0.53
N ALA A 101 7.29 -19.85 0.18
CA ALA A 101 7.06 -19.38 -1.18
C ALA A 101 8.04 -20.02 -2.17
N LYS A 102 9.31 -20.19 -1.77
CA LYS A 102 10.30 -20.92 -2.56
C LYS A 102 9.95 -22.40 -2.69
N GLU A 103 9.61 -23.07 -1.60
CA GLU A 103 9.17 -24.47 -1.63
C GLU A 103 7.95 -24.69 -2.54
N ASN A 104 7.03 -23.74 -2.57
CA ASN A 104 5.82 -23.75 -3.38
C ASN A 104 6.03 -23.30 -4.84
N GLY A 105 7.24 -22.93 -5.24
CA GLY A 105 7.55 -22.46 -6.59
C GLY A 105 7.07 -21.03 -6.91
N LEU A 106 6.62 -20.28 -5.91
CA LEU A 106 6.20 -18.89 -6.09
C LEU A 106 7.38 -17.91 -6.22
N VAL A 107 8.55 -18.29 -5.68
CA VAL A 107 9.78 -17.51 -5.68
C VAL A 107 10.94 -18.41 -6.11
N ASP A 108 11.88 -17.86 -6.87
CA ASP A 108 12.96 -18.65 -7.48
C ASP A 108 14.12 -18.88 -6.50
N ALA A 109 14.47 -17.86 -5.71
CA ALA A 109 15.58 -17.93 -4.79
C ALA A 109 15.33 -17.16 -3.50
N LEU A 110 16.06 -17.54 -2.44
CA LEU A 110 16.13 -16.76 -1.21
C LEU A 110 17.29 -15.78 -1.31
N GLY A 111 17.05 -14.53 -0.96
CA GLY A 111 18.04 -13.47 -0.95
C GLY A 111 17.40 -12.09 -0.87
N GLY A 112 18.19 -11.10 -0.45
CA GLY A 112 17.81 -9.71 -0.41
C GLY A 112 18.04 -8.98 -1.73
N LEU A 113 18.06 -7.65 -1.65
CA LEU A 113 18.26 -6.79 -2.80
C LEU A 113 19.64 -7.03 -3.47
N ASP A 114 20.68 -7.27 -2.67
CA ASP A 114 22.02 -7.49 -3.18
C ASP A 114 22.10 -8.74 -4.07
N ALA A 115 21.49 -9.84 -3.63
CA ALA A 115 21.40 -11.06 -4.42
C ALA A 115 20.61 -10.87 -5.74
N ALA A 116 19.57 -10.02 -5.71
CA ALA A 116 18.81 -9.69 -6.91
C ALA A 116 19.61 -8.83 -7.88
N ILE A 117 20.46 -7.92 -7.38
CA ILE A 117 21.35 -7.08 -8.18
C ILE A 117 22.45 -7.95 -8.83
N GLU A 118 23.07 -8.85 -8.07
CA GLU A 118 24.08 -9.78 -8.60
C GLU A 118 23.51 -10.65 -9.70
N ALA A 119 22.33 -11.25 -9.48
CA ALA A 119 21.65 -12.04 -10.50
C ALA A 119 21.26 -11.23 -11.74
N ALA A 120 20.89 -9.95 -11.56
CA ALA A 120 20.61 -9.07 -12.69
C ALA A 120 21.88 -8.75 -13.49
N ALA A 121 23.02 -8.56 -12.83
CA ALA A 121 24.31 -8.36 -13.48
C ALA A 121 24.76 -9.62 -14.26
N GLU A 122 24.61 -10.81 -13.67
CA GLU A 122 24.86 -12.08 -14.34
C GLU A 122 23.99 -12.27 -15.58
N LEU A 123 22.67 -12.02 -15.47
CA LEU A 123 21.75 -12.13 -16.60
C LEU A 123 22.03 -11.11 -17.72
N ALA A 124 22.62 -9.98 -17.38
CA ALA A 124 23.03 -8.95 -18.33
C ALA A 124 24.46 -9.15 -18.87
N GLU A 125 25.20 -10.15 -18.37
CA GLU A 125 26.57 -10.43 -18.70
C GLU A 125 27.51 -9.21 -18.50
N ILE A 126 27.28 -8.45 -17.39
CA ILE A 126 28.09 -7.28 -17.03
C ILE A 126 28.85 -7.52 -15.73
N GLU A 127 30.18 -7.22 -15.75
CA GLU A 127 31.05 -7.37 -14.58
C GLU A 127 31.14 -6.09 -13.74
N GLU A 128 31.06 -4.92 -14.39
CA GLU A 128 31.14 -3.62 -13.71
C GLU A 128 29.84 -2.84 -13.94
N TYR A 129 29.23 -2.36 -12.85
CA TYR A 129 27.98 -1.59 -12.91
C TYR A 129 27.91 -0.53 -11.79
N ASN A 130 27.14 0.52 -12.04
CA ASN A 130 26.83 1.55 -11.07
C ASN A 130 25.35 1.46 -10.69
N LEU A 131 25.08 1.53 -9.38
CA LEU A 131 23.71 1.57 -8.86
C LEU A 131 23.23 3.01 -8.76
N THR A 132 22.05 3.27 -9.31
CA THR A 132 21.40 4.56 -9.19
C THR A 132 19.96 4.36 -8.70
N SER A 133 19.62 5.02 -7.59
CA SER A 133 18.26 4.95 -7.03
C SER A 133 17.35 6.00 -7.66
N TYR A 134 16.15 5.58 -8.06
CA TYR A 134 15.07 6.44 -8.55
C TYR A 134 13.75 6.07 -7.88
N PRO A 135 12.86 7.06 -7.60
CA PRO A 135 13.14 8.49 -7.65
C PRO A 135 14.11 8.90 -6.54
N LYS A 136 14.89 9.97 -6.79
CA LYS A 136 15.57 10.66 -5.68
C LYS A 136 14.47 11.37 -4.91
N ILE A 137 13.98 10.75 -3.85
CA ILE A 137 13.05 11.38 -2.93
C ILE A 137 13.90 12.31 -2.06
N GLU A 138 14.11 13.52 -2.54
CA GLU A 138 14.45 14.63 -1.66
C GLU A 138 13.15 14.92 -0.89
N THR A 139 13.01 14.31 0.29
CA THR A 139 11.98 14.69 1.24
C THR A 139 12.39 16.03 1.85
N ASP A 140 12.26 17.07 1.05
CA ASP A 140 12.30 18.41 1.58
C ASP A 140 10.98 18.65 2.30
N PHE A 141 11.02 18.59 3.64
CA PHE A 141 9.88 18.95 4.47
C PHE A 141 9.39 20.36 4.13
N ASP A 142 10.26 21.20 3.58
CA ASP A 142 9.94 22.53 3.07
C ASP A 142 8.95 22.49 1.88
N ASP A 143 8.93 21.44 1.07
CA ASP A 143 7.96 21.30 -0.02
C ASP A 143 6.55 20.96 0.49
N ILE A 144 6.44 20.20 1.56
CA ILE A 144 5.15 19.94 2.23
C ILE A 144 4.62 21.26 2.85
N PHE A 145 5.49 22.04 3.46
CA PHE A 145 5.14 23.35 4.00
C PHE A 145 4.94 24.41 2.90
N ALA A 146 5.62 24.32 1.76
CA ALA A 146 5.38 25.19 0.61
C ALA A 146 3.99 25.01 0.00
N LEU A 147 3.45 23.78 0.01
CA LEU A 147 2.06 23.51 -0.39
C LEU A 147 1.04 24.15 0.57
N MET A 148 1.44 24.40 1.82
CA MET A 148 0.63 25.04 2.85
C MET A 148 0.88 26.58 2.94
N ARG A 149 1.76 27.14 2.14
CA ARG A 149 2.05 28.59 2.10
C ARG A 149 0.84 29.52 1.94
N PRO A 150 -0.27 29.17 1.25
CA PRO A 150 -1.47 30.00 1.28
C PRO A 150 -2.06 30.17 2.68
N PHE A 151 -1.65 29.34 3.65
CA PHE A 151 -2.11 29.36 5.04
C PHE A 151 -1.03 29.84 6.02
N ALA A 152 -0.03 30.61 5.56
CA ALA A 152 1.08 31.10 6.38
C ALA A 152 0.65 31.89 7.63
N ALA A 153 -0.55 32.49 7.61
CA ALA A 153 -1.16 33.09 8.81
C ALA A 153 -1.63 32.04 9.85
N ILE A 154 -1.71 30.77 9.45
CA ILE A 154 -2.11 29.66 10.34
C ILE A 154 -0.86 29.05 10.98
N GLU A 155 0.31 29.12 10.34
CA GLU A 155 1.56 28.53 10.79
C GLU A 155 1.99 29.07 12.16
N THR A 156 1.90 30.39 12.36
CA THR A 156 2.20 31.04 13.65
C THR A 156 1.21 30.63 14.75
N LYS A 157 -0.05 30.42 14.40
CA LYS A 157 -1.07 29.96 15.36
C LYS A 157 -0.93 28.47 15.67
N ILE A 158 -0.53 27.66 14.71
CA ILE A 158 -0.29 26.20 14.94
C ILE A 158 0.96 26.03 15.80
N LYS A 159 2.06 26.72 15.53
CA LYS A 159 3.29 26.65 16.37
C LYS A 159 3.04 27.09 17.81
N SER A 160 2.15 28.06 18.03
CA SER A 160 1.79 28.51 19.38
C SER A 160 0.75 27.62 20.08
N ALA A 161 0.02 26.80 19.35
CA ALA A 161 -1.01 25.90 19.88
C ALA A 161 -0.51 24.45 20.09
N LEU A 162 0.67 24.12 19.55
CA LEU A 162 1.26 22.78 19.72
C LEU A 162 1.87 22.64 21.12
N PRO A 163 1.67 21.49 21.79
CA PRO A 163 2.37 21.16 23.03
C PRO A 163 3.90 21.30 22.86
N ARG A 164 4.60 21.75 23.91
CA ARG A 164 6.05 21.97 23.88
C ARG A 164 6.85 20.75 23.43
N GLU A 165 6.36 19.56 23.71
CA GLU A 165 6.96 18.30 23.32
C GLU A 165 6.96 18.11 21.79
N PHE A 166 5.94 18.64 21.10
CA PHE A 166 5.80 18.54 19.63
C PHE A 166 6.66 19.60 18.91
N SER A 167 6.76 20.82 19.47
CA SER A 167 7.64 21.85 18.90
C SER A 167 9.12 21.46 19.01
N ALA A 168 9.52 20.84 20.13
CA ALA A 168 10.87 20.31 20.30
C ALA A 168 11.20 19.14 19.34
N PHE A 169 10.21 18.33 18.98
CA PHE A 169 10.38 17.27 17.99
C PHE A 169 10.58 17.82 16.56
N ILE A 170 9.83 18.85 16.19
CA ILE A 170 9.98 19.51 14.88
C ILE A 170 11.33 20.23 14.80
N GLU A 171 11.76 20.95 15.84
CA GLU A 171 13.08 21.60 15.88
C GLU A 171 14.24 20.59 15.82
N ALA A 172 14.10 19.44 16.48
CA ALA A 172 15.09 18.37 16.43
C ALA A 172 15.17 17.68 15.06
N SER A 173 14.07 17.67 14.29
CA SER A 173 14.04 17.07 12.95
C SER A 173 14.53 18.01 11.85
N THR A 174 14.59 19.32 12.10
CA THR A 174 15.01 20.33 11.12
C THR A 174 16.47 20.78 11.31
N SER A 175 17.19 20.33 12.35
CA SER A 175 18.60 20.65 12.52
C SER A 175 19.47 19.83 11.56
N GLU A 176 20.27 20.49 10.73
CA GLU A 176 21.17 19.91 9.72
C GLU A 176 22.22 18.91 10.26
N GLU A 177 22.34 18.76 11.56
CA GLU A 177 23.30 17.85 12.20
C GLU A 177 22.82 16.38 12.35
N ASN A 178 21.57 16.06 12.04
CA ASN A 178 21.01 14.72 12.21
C ASN A 178 20.84 13.93 10.89
N GLN A 179 21.91 13.76 10.13
CA GLN A 179 21.94 12.83 8.98
C GLN A 179 21.96 11.32 9.36
N ALA A 180 21.81 11.00 10.62
CA ALA A 180 21.64 9.63 11.10
C ALA A 180 20.29 9.51 11.83
N LEU A 181 19.19 9.48 11.11
CA LEU A 181 17.87 9.14 11.64
C LEU A 181 17.86 7.67 12.06
N GLN A 182 18.33 7.37 13.25
CA GLN A 182 17.88 6.18 13.96
C GLN A 182 16.42 6.42 14.35
N ILE A 183 15.52 5.63 13.76
CA ILE A 183 14.10 5.58 14.15
C ILE A 183 14.05 5.07 15.59
N GLN A 184 13.98 5.98 16.54
CA GLN A 184 13.68 5.64 17.92
C GLN A 184 12.18 5.78 18.13
N ALA A 185 11.52 4.65 18.36
CA ALA A 185 10.14 4.65 18.85
C ALA A 185 10.13 5.24 20.27
N ARG A 186 9.79 6.53 20.40
CA ARG A 186 9.55 7.16 21.69
C ARG A 186 8.04 7.17 21.96
N ILE A 187 7.68 6.74 23.18
CA ILE A 187 6.31 6.87 23.68
C ILE A 187 6.04 8.37 23.90
N PRO A 188 4.99 8.97 23.29
CA PRO A 188 4.76 10.42 23.33
C PRO A 188 4.15 10.95 24.64
N PHE A 189 4.28 10.23 25.75
CA PHE A 189 3.82 10.66 27.06
C PHE A 189 4.77 10.19 28.16
N SER A 190 4.97 11.05 29.17
CA SER A 190 5.68 10.70 30.39
C SER A 190 4.70 10.05 31.37
N LEU A 191 5.02 8.86 31.86
CA LEU A 191 4.33 8.24 32.99
C LEU A 191 4.94 8.81 34.30
N ASP A 192 4.23 9.72 34.97
CA ASP A 192 4.50 10.06 36.35
C ASP A 192 3.94 8.95 37.25
N ILE A 193 4.81 8.06 37.68
CA ILE A 193 4.49 7.07 38.71
C ILE A 193 4.74 7.75 40.08
N LYS A 194 3.66 8.05 40.79
CA LYS A 194 3.72 8.44 42.22
C LYS A 194 3.72 7.18 43.08
#